data_b83740635b5c79712ff4d5b9f6f47394
#
_entry.id   b83740635b5c79712ff4d5b9f6f47394
#
_cell.length_a   1.000
_cell.length_b   1.000
_cell.length_c   1.000
_cell.angle_alpha   90.00
_cell.angle_beta   90.00
_cell.angle_gamma   90.00
#
_symmetry.space_group_name_H-M   'P 1'
#
loop_
_entity.id
_entity.type
_entity.pdbx_description
1 polymer ?
#
loop_
_entity_poly.entity_id
_entity_poly.type
_entity_poly.pdbx_seq_one_letter_code
_entity_poly.pdbx_strand_id
1 'polypeptide(L)'
;GGRENGKVGRSYNAKKKKAITAVELTEEGKVKRMYAMRIEDFSAQSLQYMFINHISRDAKVTTDKWRGYRPIAKAYNITQIESNSGLNFKALHTMIHQVKSWIRTTYSWVSDFNINRYFNEFCFRINRSQNKATIFNNLISKMVNKEKVYHKQIICN
;
A
#
# COMPACT_ATOMS: atom_id res chain seq x y z
N GLY A 1 -12.44 -8.51 -3.97
CA GLY A 1 -12.63 -9.33 -2.82
C GLY A 1 -14.10 -9.59 -2.52
N GLY A 2 -14.58 -10.77 -2.91
CA GLY A 2 -15.92 -11.21 -2.53
C GLY A 2 -16.07 -11.37 -1.01
N ARG A 3 -17.29 -11.32 -0.50
CA ARG A 3 -17.62 -11.74 0.87
C ARG A 3 -17.44 -13.26 0.95
N GLU A 4 -16.54 -13.76 1.76
CA GLU A 4 -16.63 -15.15 2.23
C GLU A 4 -17.68 -15.22 3.35
N ASN A 5 -18.48 -16.29 3.34
CA ASN A 5 -19.59 -16.51 4.24
C ASN A 5 -19.32 -16.02 5.67
N GLY A 6 -19.99 -14.95 6.08
CA GLY A 6 -20.06 -14.46 7.45
C GLY A 6 -18.82 -13.76 8.02
N LYS A 7 -17.68 -13.72 7.32
CA LYS A 7 -16.45 -13.12 7.82
C LYS A 7 -16.16 -11.80 7.13
N VAL A 8 -16.29 -10.70 7.86
CA VAL A 8 -16.06 -9.33 7.36
C VAL A 8 -14.77 -8.79 7.96
N GLY A 9 -13.93 -8.15 7.12
CA GLY A 9 -12.81 -7.35 7.57
C GLY A 9 -11.54 -8.13 7.93
N ARG A 10 -10.99 -7.88 9.10
CA ARG A 10 -9.69 -8.36 9.59
C ARG A 10 -9.73 -9.74 10.26
N SER A 11 -10.65 -10.63 9.84
CA SER A 11 -10.75 -11.97 10.41
C SER A 11 -9.41 -12.73 10.29
N TYR A 12 -8.94 -13.31 11.39
CA TYR A 12 -7.67 -14.03 11.45
C TYR A 12 -7.60 -15.24 10.49
N ASN A 13 -8.73 -15.89 10.25
CA ASN A 13 -8.83 -17.07 9.39
C ASN A 13 -9.28 -16.75 7.96
N ALA A 14 -9.25 -15.49 7.53
CA ALA A 14 -9.61 -15.16 6.17
C ALA A 14 -8.51 -15.59 5.21
N LYS A 15 -8.86 -16.32 4.15
CA LYS A 15 -7.97 -16.66 3.01
C LYS A 15 -7.49 -15.40 2.25
N LYS A 16 -7.96 -14.22 2.64
CA LYS A 16 -7.61 -12.94 2.02
C LYS A 16 -6.21 -12.51 2.41
N LYS A 17 -5.42 -12.16 1.42
CA LYS A 17 -4.09 -11.58 1.63
C LYS A 17 -4.21 -10.22 2.32
N LYS A 18 -3.46 -10.02 3.38
CA LYS A 18 -3.47 -8.79 4.17
C LYS A 18 -2.45 -7.81 3.59
N ALA A 19 -2.84 -6.56 3.50
CA ALA A 19 -1.97 -5.49 3.05
C ALA A 19 -2.23 -4.22 3.85
N ILE A 20 -1.19 -3.43 4.03
CA ILE A 20 -1.27 -2.05 4.51
C ILE A 20 -1.08 -1.10 3.33
N THR A 21 -1.78 0.01 3.35
CA THR A 21 -1.69 1.05 2.33
C THR A 21 -1.63 2.41 3.01
N ALA A 22 -0.71 3.26 2.57
CA ALA A 22 -0.62 4.66 2.96
C ALA A 22 -0.75 5.55 1.72
N VAL A 23 -1.46 6.67 1.87
CA VAL A 23 -1.64 7.66 0.81
C VAL A 23 -1.26 9.02 1.36
N GLU A 24 -0.31 9.69 0.70
CA GLU A 24 0.03 11.08 0.95
C GLU A 24 -0.89 11.97 0.12
N LEU A 25 -1.49 12.95 0.77
CA LEU A 25 -2.36 13.93 0.12
C LEU A 25 -1.64 15.28 0.01
N THR A 26 -2.00 16.05 -1.02
CA THR A 26 -1.68 17.49 -1.08
C THR A 26 -2.57 18.26 -0.11
N GLU A 27 -2.29 19.55 0.10
CA GLU A 27 -3.12 20.44 0.90
C GLU A 27 -4.56 20.53 0.37
N GLU A 28 -4.73 20.36 -0.95
CA GLU A 28 -6.02 20.33 -1.63
C GLU A 28 -6.75 18.97 -1.54
N GLY A 29 -6.16 17.98 -0.83
CA GLY A 29 -6.73 16.64 -0.68
C GLY A 29 -6.55 15.70 -1.88
N LYS A 30 -5.72 16.08 -2.87
CA LYS A 30 -5.38 15.21 -4.01
C LYS A 30 -4.30 14.21 -3.64
N VAL A 31 -4.33 13.02 -4.25
CA VAL A 31 -3.32 11.98 -4.03
C VAL A 31 -1.98 12.44 -4.62
N LYS A 32 -0.96 12.51 -3.77
CA LYS A 32 0.41 12.86 -4.15
C LYS A 32 1.29 11.62 -4.28
N ARG A 33 1.22 10.72 -3.30
CA ARG A 33 1.97 9.46 -3.30
C ARG A 33 1.14 8.35 -2.67
N MET A 34 1.48 7.13 -3.03
CA MET A 34 0.92 5.91 -2.46
C MET A 34 2.02 4.92 -2.13
N TYR A 35 1.87 4.22 -1.02
CA TYR A 35 2.67 3.06 -0.64
C TYR A 35 1.75 1.92 -0.26
N ALA A 36 2.06 0.72 -0.69
CA ALA A 36 1.32 -0.48 -0.35
C ALA A 36 2.29 -1.64 -0.16
N MET A 37 2.02 -2.50 0.82
CA MET A 37 2.81 -3.69 1.06
C MET A 37 1.97 -4.78 1.70
N ARG A 38 2.32 -6.04 1.43
CA ARG A 38 1.77 -7.19 2.14
C ARG A 38 2.27 -7.19 3.57
N ILE A 39 1.38 -7.56 4.48
CA ILE A 39 1.67 -7.81 5.89
C ILE A 39 1.15 -9.19 6.29
N GLU A 40 1.77 -9.79 7.31
CA GLU A 40 1.34 -11.09 7.81
C GLU A 40 0.06 -10.98 8.64
N ASP A 41 -0.02 -9.93 9.46
CA ASP A 41 -1.15 -9.64 10.32
C ASP A 41 -1.33 -8.13 10.49
N PHE A 42 -2.33 -7.74 11.31
CA PHE A 42 -2.59 -6.34 11.68
C PHE A 42 -2.04 -5.99 13.07
N SER A 43 -0.97 -6.67 13.52
CA SER A 43 -0.26 -6.32 14.75
C SER A 43 0.48 -4.99 14.60
N ALA A 44 0.83 -4.37 15.73
CA ALA A 44 1.62 -3.15 15.72
C ALA A 44 2.97 -3.35 15.03
N GLN A 45 3.62 -4.50 15.21
CA GLN A 45 4.90 -4.82 14.60
C GLN A 45 4.82 -4.86 13.07
N SER A 46 3.82 -5.55 12.51
CA SER A 46 3.60 -5.62 11.06
C SER A 46 3.26 -4.25 10.47
N LEU A 47 2.47 -3.44 11.17
CA LEU A 47 2.11 -2.09 10.73
C LEU A 47 3.29 -1.12 10.82
N GLN A 48 4.13 -1.24 11.84
CA GLN A 48 5.27 -0.35 12.11
C GLN A 48 6.26 -0.28 10.95
N TYR A 49 6.42 -1.38 10.19
CA TYR A 49 7.32 -1.42 9.05
C TYR A 49 6.98 -0.37 7.97
N MET A 50 5.68 -0.14 7.70
CA MET A 50 5.23 0.92 6.80
C MET A 50 5.64 2.30 7.32
N PHE A 51 5.50 2.54 8.62
CA PHE A 51 5.83 3.83 9.23
C PHE A 51 7.34 4.10 9.17
N ILE A 52 8.16 3.14 9.52
CA ILE A 52 9.63 3.29 9.51
C ILE A 52 10.16 3.59 8.10
N ASN A 53 9.62 2.92 7.08
CA ASN A 53 10.20 2.99 5.74
C ASN A 53 9.59 4.09 4.85
N HIS A 54 8.38 4.57 5.16
CA HIS A 54 7.65 5.42 4.21
C HIS A 54 7.01 6.66 4.80
N ILE A 55 6.97 6.81 6.13
CA ILE A 55 6.28 7.91 6.80
C ILE A 55 7.27 8.72 7.63
N SER A 56 7.39 10.02 7.35
CA SER A 56 8.18 10.92 8.18
C SER A 56 7.59 11.01 9.60
N ARG A 57 8.44 11.18 10.60
CA ARG A 57 7.98 11.36 11.99
C ARG A 57 7.18 12.63 12.20
N ASP A 58 7.46 13.66 11.38
CA ASP A 58 6.77 14.95 11.42
C ASP A 58 5.45 14.95 10.63
N ALA A 59 5.18 13.88 9.89
CA ALA A 59 3.95 13.78 9.12
C ALA A 59 2.72 13.67 10.01
N LYS A 60 1.69 14.44 9.69
CA LYS A 60 0.36 14.27 10.29
C LYS A 60 -0.31 13.05 9.66
N VAL A 61 -0.51 12.00 10.43
CA VAL A 61 -1.06 10.72 9.95
C VAL A 61 -2.47 10.54 10.50
N THR A 62 -3.41 10.22 9.63
CA THR A 62 -4.77 9.86 10.03
C THR A 62 -5.00 8.38 9.76
N THR A 63 -5.48 7.65 10.77
CA THR A 63 -5.79 6.22 10.68
C THR A 63 -7.18 5.94 11.21
N ASP A 64 -7.71 4.75 10.90
CA ASP A 64 -8.90 4.26 11.58
C ASP A 64 -8.58 3.94 13.06
N LYS A 65 -9.63 3.69 13.85
CA LYS A 65 -9.52 3.37 15.29
C LYS A 65 -8.96 1.96 15.59
N TRP A 66 -8.21 1.36 14.66
CA TRP A 66 -7.62 0.06 14.91
C TRP A 66 -6.57 0.11 16.02
N ARG A 67 -6.72 -0.79 17.00
CA ARG A 67 -5.86 -0.84 18.20
C ARG A 67 -4.36 -1.04 17.90
N GLY A 68 -4.01 -1.65 16.77
CA GLY A 68 -2.61 -1.87 16.34
C GLY A 68 -1.82 -0.58 16.12
N TYR A 69 -2.47 0.55 15.91
CA TYR A 69 -1.80 1.85 15.77
C TYR A 69 -1.44 2.52 17.11
N ARG A 70 -2.02 2.09 18.23
CA ARG A 70 -1.77 2.72 19.54
C ARG A 70 -0.29 2.72 19.97
N PRO A 71 0.48 1.62 19.84
CA PRO A 71 1.91 1.64 20.16
C PRO A 71 2.71 2.56 19.23
N ILE A 72 2.31 2.64 17.95
CA ILE A 72 2.99 3.45 16.93
C ILE A 72 2.74 4.94 17.17
N ALA A 73 1.57 5.32 17.66
CA ALA A 73 1.20 6.69 18.00
C ALA A 73 2.10 7.33 19.08
N LYS A 74 2.89 6.54 19.81
CA LYS A 74 3.89 7.07 20.74
C LYS A 74 5.09 7.72 20.04
N ALA A 75 5.38 7.33 18.79
CA ALA A 75 6.54 7.80 18.03
C ALA A 75 6.18 8.60 16.78
N TYR A 76 4.92 8.63 16.39
CA TYR A 76 4.41 9.33 15.22
C TYR A 76 3.18 10.16 15.56
N ASN A 77 2.98 11.27 14.86
CA ASN A 77 1.80 12.12 15.04
C ASN A 77 0.56 11.48 14.37
N ILE A 78 -0.11 10.58 15.11
CA ILE A 78 -1.25 9.81 14.60
C ILE A 78 -2.54 10.29 15.24
N THR A 79 -3.48 10.71 14.41
CA THR A 79 -4.88 10.95 14.78
C THR A 79 -5.73 9.76 14.35
N GLN A 80 -6.42 9.14 15.29
CA GLN A 80 -7.32 8.02 15.03
C GLN A 80 -8.77 8.51 14.93
N ILE A 81 -9.41 8.28 13.79
CA ILE A 81 -10.81 8.64 13.54
C ILE A 81 -11.63 7.42 13.14
N GLU A 82 -12.95 7.51 13.25
CA GLU A 82 -13.82 6.45 12.74
C GLU A 82 -13.76 6.37 11.21
N SER A 83 -13.83 5.15 10.70
CA SER A 83 -13.82 4.94 9.25
C SER A 83 -15.13 5.40 8.59
N ASN A 84 -16.25 5.38 9.33
CA ASN A 84 -17.59 5.72 8.82
C ASN A 84 -17.86 5.03 7.44
N SER A 85 -17.76 3.71 7.42
CA SER A 85 -17.90 2.90 6.19
C SER A 85 -16.96 3.33 5.04
N GLY A 86 -15.83 3.97 5.36
CA GLY A 86 -14.85 4.46 4.41
C GLY A 86 -15.04 5.91 3.97
N LEU A 87 -16.11 6.59 4.39
CA LEU A 87 -16.40 7.97 4.00
C LEU A 87 -15.30 8.94 4.44
N ASN A 88 -14.71 8.70 5.61
CA ASN A 88 -13.63 9.55 6.14
C ASN A 88 -12.25 9.27 5.49
N PHE A 89 -12.16 8.26 4.62
CA PHE A 89 -10.93 7.86 3.93
C PHE A 89 -11.13 7.68 2.42
N LYS A 90 -11.91 8.54 1.78
CA LYS A 90 -12.28 8.42 0.35
C LYS A 90 -11.08 8.23 -0.56
N ALA A 91 -10.05 9.09 -0.46
CA ALA A 91 -8.84 9.00 -1.27
C ALA A 91 -8.13 7.65 -1.09
N LEU A 92 -7.97 7.19 0.16
CA LEU A 92 -7.37 5.89 0.46
C LEU A 92 -8.18 4.74 -0.14
N HIS A 93 -9.50 4.73 0.02
CA HIS A 93 -10.36 3.69 -0.53
C HIS A 93 -10.36 3.70 -2.07
N THR A 94 -10.35 4.87 -2.69
CA THR A 94 -10.20 5.00 -4.15
C THR A 94 -8.90 4.34 -4.61
N MET A 95 -7.78 4.63 -3.97
CA MET A 95 -6.49 4.04 -4.33
C MET A 95 -6.44 2.54 -4.09
N ILE A 96 -7.02 2.05 -3.00
CA ILE A 96 -7.16 0.60 -2.74
C ILE A 96 -8.01 -0.06 -3.84
N HIS A 97 -9.06 0.58 -4.29
CA HIS A 97 -9.89 0.07 -5.39
C HIS A 97 -9.11 0.04 -6.71
N GLN A 98 -8.37 1.10 -7.02
CA GLN A 98 -7.57 1.18 -8.25
C GLN A 98 -6.48 0.11 -8.30
N VAL A 99 -5.71 -0.09 -7.22
CA VAL A 99 -4.67 -1.14 -7.21
C VAL A 99 -5.27 -2.54 -7.34
N LYS A 100 -6.41 -2.80 -6.71
CA LYS A 100 -7.12 -4.08 -6.86
C LYS A 100 -7.63 -4.30 -8.28
N SER A 101 -8.19 -3.27 -8.89
CA SER A 101 -8.66 -3.33 -10.28
C SER A 101 -7.50 -3.58 -11.23
N TRP A 102 -6.42 -2.79 -11.10
CA TRP A 102 -5.23 -2.94 -11.91
C TRP A 102 -4.60 -4.35 -11.81
N ILE A 103 -4.47 -4.89 -10.60
CA ILE A 103 -3.96 -6.26 -10.41
C ILE A 103 -4.84 -7.28 -11.14
N ARG A 104 -6.16 -7.16 -11.03
CA ARG A 104 -7.10 -8.12 -11.66
C ARG A 104 -7.10 -8.05 -13.19
N THR A 105 -6.93 -6.86 -13.74
CA THR A 105 -6.94 -6.67 -15.20
C THR A 105 -5.62 -6.98 -15.85
N THR A 106 -4.51 -6.85 -15.11
CA THR A 106 -3.16 -7.02 -15.67
C THR A 106 -2.63 -8.44 -15.48
N TYR A 107 -3.00 -9.11 -14.37
CA TYR A 107 -2.44 -10.41 -14.00
C TYR A 107 -3.54 -11.44 -13.81
N SER A 108 -3.44 -12.57 -14.50
CA SER A 108 -4.38 -13.70 -14.35
C SER A 108 -4.23 -14.39 -12.98
N TRP A 109 -3.03 -14.36 -12.41
CA TRP A 109 -2.73 -14.94 -11.12
C TRP A 109 -1.63 -14.16 -10.40
N VAL A 110 -1.73 -14.08 -9.06
CA VAL A 110 -0.79 -13.35 -8.22
C VAL A 110 -0.32 -14.23 -7.06
N SER A 111 0.98 -14.56 -7.06
CA SER A 111 1.60 -15.31 -5.97
C SER A 111 1.81 -14.45 -4.74
N ASP A 112 1.90 -15.10 -3.57
CA ASP A 112 2.26 -14.44 -2.32
C ASP A 112 3.67 -13.88 -2.35
N PHE A 113 4.57 -14.56 -3.02
CA PHE A 113 5.96 -14.18 -3.18
C PHE A 113 6.10 -12.86 -3.98
N ASN A 114 5.31 -12.69 -5.03
CA ASN A 114 5.44 -11.56 -5.94
C ASN A 114 4.50 -10.38 -5.62
N ILE A 115 3.57 -10.50 -4.68
CA ILE A 115 2.56 -9.46 -4.42
C ILE A 115 3.17 -8.08 -4.14
N ASN A 116 4.27 -8.01 -3.39
CA ASN A 116 4.95 -6.75 -3.11
C ASN A 116 5.60 -6.14 -4.36
N ARG A 117 6.03 -6.94 -5.33
CA ARG A 117 6.55 -6.45 -6.62
C ARG A 117 5.47 -5.74 -7.41
N TYR A 118 4.25 -6.30 -7.43
CA TYR A 118 3.08 -5.66 -8.06
C TYR A 118 2.67 -4.38 -7.33
N PHE A 119 2.63 -4.39 -6.00
CA PHE A 119 2.38 -3.16 -5.24
C PHE A 119 3.43 -2.09 -5.55
N ASN A 120 4.71 -2.45 -5.57
CA ASN A 120 5.79 -1.52 -5.88
C ASN A 120 5.67 -0.94 -7.29
N GLU A 121 5.31 -1.75 -8.29
CA GLU A 121 5.08 -1.28 -9.66
C GLU A 121 3.91 -0.28 -9.71
N PHE A 122 2.77 -0.62 -9.12
CA PHE A 122 1.62 0.28 -9.08
C PHE A 122 1.95 1.60 -8.38
N CYS A 123 2.56 1.53 -7.19
CA CYS A 123 2.98 2.71 -6.44
C CYS A 123 4.00 3.55 -7.23
N PHE A 124 4.94 2.91 -7.93
CA PHE A 124 5.89 3.61 -8.80
C PHE A 124 5.19 4.42 -9.87
N ARG A 125 4.19 3.85 -10.54
CA ARG A 125 3.40 4.54 -11.58
C ARG A 125 2.63 5.73 -11.02
N ILE A 126 1.91 5.53 -9.91
CA ILE A 126 1.14 6.59 -9.23
C ILE A 126 2.07 7.71 -8.76
N ASN A 127 3.14 7.38 -8.05
CA ASN A 127 4.04 8.37 -7.43
C ASN A 127 4.80 9.22 -8.45
N ARG A 128 4.79 8.84 -9.72
CA ARG A 128 5.44 9.58 -10.82
C ARG A 128 4.47 10.13 -11.85
N SER A 129 3.19 9.83 -11.74
CA SER A 129 2.17 10.29 -12.70
C SER A 129 2.09 11.81 -12.83
N GLN A 130 2.49 12.54 -11.79
CA GLN A 130 2.52 14.01 -11.78
C GLN A 130 3.73 14.59 -12.54
N ASN A 131 4.79 13.81 -12.73
CA ASN A 131 6.04 14.25 -13.37
C ASN A 131 6.19 13.67 -14.78
N LYS A 132 5.24 13.94 -15.65
CA LYS A 132 5.16 13.36 -17.01
C LYS A 132 6.44 13.62 -17.83
N ALA A 133 7.02 14.80 -17.73
CA ALA A 133 8.21 15.17 -18.49
C ALA A 133 9.48 14.37 -18.11
N THR A 134 9.57 13.90 -16.87
CA THR A 134 10.78 13.23 -16.35
C THR A 134 10.61 11.73 -16.14
N ILE A 135 9.38 11.19 -16.29
CA ILE A 135 9.09 9.78 -15.96
C ILE A 135 9.92 8.82 -16.82
N PHE A 136 10.07 9.10 -18.10
CA PHE A 136 10.82 8.27 -19.03
C PHE A 136 12.30 8.22 -18.65
N ASN A 137 12.95 9.39 -18.49
CA ASN A 137 14.35 9.47 -18.12
C ASN A 137 14.63 8.81 -16.77
N ASN A 138 13.75 9.01 -15.79
CA ASN A 138 13.85 8.37 -14.49
C ASN A 138 13.72 6.83 -14.59
N LEU A 139 12.84 6.34 -15.45
CA LEU A 139 12.71 4.90 -15.69
C LEU A 139 13.98 4.32 -16.30
N ILE A 140 14.47 4.90 -17.39
CA ILE A 140 15.70 4.46 -18.07
C ILE A 140 16.90 4.48 -17.12
N SER A 141 17.10 5.59 -16.39
CA SER A 141 18.17 5.69 -15.40
C SER A 141 18.10 4.57 -14.34
N LYS A 142 16.90 4.24 -13.86
CA LYS A 142 16.72 3.14 -12.91
C LYS A 142 16.98 1.76 -13.53
N MET A 143 16.61 1.55 -14.78
CA MET A 143 16.86 0.28 -15.46
C MET A 143 18.36 0.05 -15.69
N VAL A 144 19.09 1.11 -16.09
CA VAL A 144 20.55 1.03 -16.34
C VAL A 144 21.35 0.84 -15.06
N ASN A 145 20.92 1.49 -13.97
CA ASN A 145 21.63 1.46 -12.68
C ASN A 145 21.21 0.28 -11.76
N LYS A 146 20.28 -0.56 -12.18
CA LYS A 146 19.87 -1.73 -11.41
C LYS A 146 20.62 -2.96 -11.87
N GLU A 147 20.94 -3.84 -10.91
CA GLU A 147 21.44 -5.17 -11.20
C GLU A 147 20.47 -5.98 -12.04
N LYS A 148 20.99 -6.86 -12.86
CA LYS A 148 20.19 -7.77 -13.69
C LYS A 148 19.36 -8.69 -12.80
N VAL A 149 18.09 -8.78 -13.11
CA VAL A 149 17.17 -9.73 -12.46
C VAL A 149 16.98 -10.92 -13.39
N TYR A 150 17.38 -12.10 -12.96
CA TYR A 150 17.27 -13.32 -13.74
C TYR A 150 15.90 -13.97 -13.51
N HIS A 151 15.42 -14.67 -14.54
CA HIS A 151 14.12 -15.36 -14.50
C HIS A 151 13.93 -16.26 -13.27
N LYS A 152 14.98 -17.01 -12.87
CA LYS A 152 15.00 -17.84 -11.65
C LYS A 152 14.73 -17.10 -10.35
N GLN A 153 14.94 -15.78 -10.32
CA GLN A 153 14.67 -14.95 -9.14
C GLN A 153 13.21 -14.45 -9.08
N ILE A 154 12.45 -14.65 -10.15
CA ILE A 154 11.07 -14.18 -10.30
C ILE A 154 10.09 -15.33 -10.17
N ILE A 155 10.47 -16.52 -10.66
CA ILE A 155 9.62 -17.71 -10.56
C ILE A 155 9.57 -18.18 -9.10
N CYS A 156 8.36 -18.50 -8.66
CA CYS A 156 8.11 -19.16 -7.39
C CYS A 156 8.13 -20.68 -7.67
N ASN A 157 9.04 -21.38 -7.06
CA ASN A 157 8.97 -22.86 -6.98
C ASN A 157 7.94 -23.25 -5.93
#